data_b1a6b884176e9efa4471694d4688726a
#
_entry.id   b1a6b884176e9efa4471694d4688726a
#
_cell.length_a   1.000
_cell.length_b   1.000
_cell.length_c   1.000
_cell.angle_alpha   90.00
_cell.angle_beta   90.00
_cell.angle_gamma   90.00
#
_symmetry.space_group_name_H-M   'P 1'
#
loop_
_entity.id
_entity.type
_entity.pdbx_description
1 polymer ?
#
loop_
_entity_poly.entity_id
_entity_poly.type
_entity_poly.pdbx_seq_one_letter_code
_entity_poly.pdbx_strand_id
1 'polypeptide(L)'
;MTDYKRAGRKLKRAGGKLYKKRKDLKLSLEEISSKTKISKQYLKALESGDYSIFPADIFARGYFKQYAKFIGLEIPPPVKNNKNQETEILSLIHI
;
A
#
# COMPACT_ATOMS: atom_id res chain seq x y z
N MET A 1 -5.17 20.36 -2.15
CA MET A 1 -4.45 20.37 -0.86
C MET A 1 -5.33 19.91 0.28
N THR A 2 -6.59 20.28 0.29
CA THR A 2 -7.54 19.78 1.27
C THR A 2 -7.70 18.27 1.19
N ASP A 3 -7.56 17.70 -0.01
CA ASP A 3 -7.69 16.26 -0.19
C ASP A 3 -6.55 15.49 0.48
N TYR A 4 -5.40 16.13 0.63
CA TYR A 4 -4.25 15.52 1.24
C TYR A 4 -4.48 15.21 2.73
N LYS A 5 -5.14 16.12 3.44
CA LYS A 5 -5.43 15.91 4.86
C LYS A 5 -6.48 14.83 5.06
N ARG A 6 -7.49 14.78 4.19
CA ARG A 6 -8.52 13.74 4.26
C ARG A 6 -7.94 12.38 3.93
N ALA A 7 -7.08 12.33 2.92
CA ALA A 7 -6.40 11.09 2.56
C ALA A 7 -5.50 10.61 3.70
N GLY A 8 -4.90 11.54 4.45
CA GLY A 8 -4.02 11.20 5.55
C GLY A 8 -4.65 10.30 6.59
N ARG A 9 -5.91 10.55 6.94
CA ARG A 9 -6.61 9.72 7.93
C ARG A 9 -6.82 8.30 7.44
N LYS A 10 -7.25 8.17 6.18
CA LYS A 10 -7.45 6.85 5.58
C LYS A 10 -6.13 6.11 5.45
N LEU A 11 -5.07 6.82 5.06
CA LEU A 11 -3.74 6.23 4.93
C LEU A 11 -3.24 5.72 6.27
N LYS A 12 -3.38 6.50 7.32
CA LYS A 12 -2.94 6.10 8.65
C LYS A 12 -3.74 4.92 9.18
N ARG A 13 -5.05 4.93 8.95
CA ARG A 13 -5.91 3.83 9.39
C ARG A 13 -5.55 2.53 8.70
N ALA A 14 -5.38 2.59 7.39
CA ALA A 14 -5.01 1.41 6.62
C ALA A 14 -3.62 0.93 7.01
N GLY A 15 -2.68 1.85 7.21
CA GLY A 15 -1.33 1.52 7.65
C GLY A 15 -1.32 0.88 9.01
N GLY A 16 -2.18 1.35 9.91
CA GLY A 16 -2.32 0.75 11.23
C GLY A 16 -2.79 -0.69 11.17
N LYS A 17 -3.68 -1.00 10.23
CA LYS A 17 -4.15 -2.37 10.03
C LYS A 17 -3.03 -3.26 9.52
N LEU A 18 -2.21 -2.76 8.60
CA LEU A 18 -1.04 -3.49 8.13
C LEU A 18 -0.08 -3.77 9.28
N TYR A 19 0.22 -2.75 10.06
CA TYR A 19 1.13 -2.85 11.19
C TYR A 19 0.64 -3.89 12.20
N LYS A 20 -0.64 -3.80 12.58
CA LYS A 20 -1.22 -4.71 13.56
C LYS A 20 -1.17 -6.15 13.07
N LYS A 21 -1.56 -6.38 11.82
CA LYS A 21 -1.55 -7.73 11.25
C LYS A 21 -0.14 -8.28 11.22
N ARG A 22 0.83 -7.44 10.80
CA ARG A 22 2.23 -7.87 10.78
C ARG A 22 2.70 -8.28 12.18
N LYS A 23 2.38 -7.46 13.19
CA LYS A 23 2.75 -7.78 14.57
C LYS A 23 2.11 -9.06 15.06
N ASP A 24 0.83 -9.26 14.73
CA ASP A 24 0.13 -10.49 15.10
C ASP A 24 0.80 -11.72 14.49
N LEU A 25 1.34 -11.59 13.28
CA LEU A 25 2.04 -12.68 12.61
C LEU A 25 3.50 -12.78 13.05
N LYS A 26 3.98 -11.86 13.89
CA LYS A 26 5.35 -11.82 14.38
C LYS A 26 6.39 -11.72 13.25
N LEU A 27 6.04 -10.95 12.21
CA LEU A 27 6.92 -10.74 11.07
C LEU A 27 7.67 -9.42 11.22
N SER A 28 8.93 -9.41 10.80
CA SER A 28 9.72 -8.19 10.74
C SER A 28 9.56 -7.54 9.38
N LEU A 29 9.87 -6.24 9.30
CA LEU A 29 9.88 -5.54 8.01
C LEU A 29 10.92 -6.12 7.08
N GLU A 30 12.05 -6.57 7.62
CA GLU A 30 13.09 -7.20 6.84
C GLU A 30 12.60 -8.48 6.16
N GLU A 31 11.84 -9.29 6.89
CA GLU A 31 11.28 -10.52 6.33
C GLU A 31 10.32 -10.22 5.19
N ILE A 32 9.43 -9.25 5.41
CA ILE A 32 8.45 -8.89 4.38
C ILE A 32 9.16 -8.30 3.17
N SER A 33 10.15 -7.43 3.39
CA SER A 33 10.92 -6.83 2.31
C SER A 33 11.62 -7.90 1.49
N SER A 34 12.22 -8.88 2.15
CA SER A 34 12.91 -9.96 1.48
C SER A 34 11.97 -10.79 0.60
N LYS A 35 10.77 -11.05 1.09
CA LYS A 35 9.81 -11.91 0.37
C LYS A 35 9.07 -11.16 -0.74
N THR A 36 8.71 -9.90 -0.50
CA THR A 36 7.92 -9.14 -1.46
C THR A 36 8.78 -8.35 -2.44
N LYS A 37 10.06 -8.17 -2.13
CA LYS A 37 10.98 -7.32 -2.89
C LYS A 37 10.60 -5.84 -2.83
N ILE A 38 9.75 -5.46 -1.89
CA ILE A 38 9.42 -4.07 -1.60
C ILE A 38 10.43 -3.54 -0.59
N SER A 39 11.00 -2.36 -0.84
CA SER A 39 11.99 -1.83 0.08
C SER A 39 11.38 -1.60 1.46
N LYS A 40 12.20 -1.79 2.48
CA LYS A 40 11.77 -1.59 3.87
C LYS A 40 11.23 -0.17 4.08
N GLN A 41 11.83 0.80 3.41
CA GLN A 41 11.42 2.20 3.49
C GLN A 41 9.99 2.38 3.00
N TYR A 42 9.65 1.73 1.90
CA TYR A 42 8.28 1.77 1.37
C TYR A 42 7.30 1.06 2.29
N LEU A 43 7.70 -0.06 2.87
CA LEU A 43 6.85 -0.77 3.83
C LEU A 43 6.55 0.09 5.04
N LYS A 44 7.54 0.81 5.55
CA LYS A 44 7.35 1.74 6.65
C LYS A 44 6.38 2.85 6.27
N ALA A 45 6.50 3.37 5.06
CA ALA A 45 5.61 4.43 4.58
C ALA A 45 4.17 3.93 4.53
N LEU A 46 3.97 2.71 4.07
CA LEU A 46 2.63 2.13 4.02
C LEU A 46 2.03 1.98 5.41
N GLU A 47 2.84 1.59 6.39
CA GLU A 47 2.35 1.42 7.76
C GLU A 47 2.08 2.75 8.46
N SER A 48 2.91 3.75 8.20
CA SER A 48 2.77 5.06 8.85
C SER A 48 1.71 5.93 8.17
N GLY A 49 1.38 5.62 6.92
CA GLY A 49 0.45 6.43 6.15
C GLY A 49 1.09 7.65 5.52
N ASP A 50 2.41 7.75 5.58
CA ASP A 50 3.15 8.86 4.97
C ASP A 50 3.61 8.43 3.58
N TYR A 51 2.84 8.79 2.58
CA TYR A 51 3.08 8.38 1.20
C TYR A 51 3.96 9.35 0.42
N SER A 52 4.54 10.33 1.10
CA SER A 52 5.33 11.38 0.43
C SER A 52 6.56 10.83 -0.31
N ILE A 53 7.09 9.67 0.10
CA ILE A 53 8.27 9.10 -0.54
C ILE A 53 7.95 8.38 -1.85
N PHE A 54 6.68 8.07 -2.11
CA PHE A 54 6.32 7.40 -3.35
C PHE A 54 6.32 8.37 -4.52
N PRO A 55 6.86 7.97 -5.68
CA PRO A 55 6.88 8.86 -6.85
C PRO A 55 5.49 9.22 -7.35
N ALA A 56 4.51 8.33 -7.16
CA ALA A 56 3.13 8.57 -7.55
C ALA A 56 2.22 7.66 -6.76
N ASP A 57 0.95 8.03 -6.65
CA ASP A 57 -0.02 7.27 -5.88
C ASP A 57 -0.20 5.84 -6.39
N ILE A 58 0.00 5.64 -7.69
CA ILE A 58 -0.16 4.30 -8.26
C ILE A 58 0.87 3.32 -7.70
N PHE A 59 2.07 3.80 -7.38
CA PHE A 59 3.08 2.95 -6.75
C PHE A 59 2.69 2.58 -5.33
N ALA A 60 2.21 3.56 -4.55
CA ALA A 60 1.75 3.29 -3.20
C ALA A 60 0.61 2.28 -3.20
N ARG A 61 -0.32 2.43 -4.14
CA ARG A 61 -1.46 1.52 -4.27
C ARG A 61 -1.00 0.10 -4.59
N GLY A 62 -0.07 -0.04 -5.53
CA GLY A 62 0.45 -1.35 -5.93
C GLY A 62 1.18 -2.04 -4.80
N TYR A 63 2.04 -1.31 -4.12
CA TYR A 63 2.79 -1.87 -2.99
C TYR A 63 1.88 -2.22 -1.83
N PHE A 64 0.86 -1.40 -1.58
CA PHE A 64 -0.11 -1.70 -0.54
C PHE A 64 -0.81 -3.03 -0.82
N LYS A 65 -1.25 -3.24 -2.06
CA LYS A 65 -1.89 -4.49 -2.44
C LYS A 65 -0.97 -5.69 -2.23
N GLN A 66 0.29 -5.56 -2.63
CA GLN A 66 1.25 -6.65 -2.47
C GLN A 66 1.50 -6.95 -1.00
N TYR A 67 1.65 -5.92 -0.18
CA TYR A 67 1.88 -6.08 1.24
C TYR A 67 0.68 -6.76 1.92
N ALA A 68 -0.51 -6.21 1.68
CA ALA A 68 -1.73 -6.76 2.28
C ALA A 68 -1.94 -8.23 1.88
N LYS A 69 -1.72 -8.53 0.61
CA LYS A 69 -1.86 -9.90 0.11
C LYS A 69 -0.87 -10.84 0.80
N PHE A 70 0.36 -10.39 0.98
CA PHE A 70 1.40 -11.21 1.59
C PHE A 70 1.04 -11.60 3.03
N ILE A 71 0.50 -10.65 3.79
CA ILE A 71 0.14 -10.92 5.19
C ILE A 71 -1.30 -11.44 5.35
N GLY A 72 -2.01 -11.63 4.25
CA GLY A 72 -3.37 -12.19 4.28
C GLY A 72 -4.42 -11.21 4.77
N LEU A 73 -4.21 -9.93 4.57
CA LEU A 73 -5.15 -8.89 4.99
C LEU A 73 -5.96 -8.42 3.79
N GLU A 74 -7.25 -8.68 3.82
CA GLU A 74 -8.13 -8.33 2.71
C GLU A 74 -8.77 -6.97 2.93
N ILE A 75 -8.03 -5.92 2.60
CA ILE A 75 -8.56 -4.56 2.63
C ILE A 75 -8.17 -3.85 1.33
N PRO A 76 -9.02 -2.95 0.85
CA PRO A 76 -8.66 -2.20 -0.36
C PRO A 76 -7.59 -1.16 -0.05
N PRO A 77 -6.76 -0.81 -1.03
CA PRO A 77 -5.82 0.29 -0.84
C PRO A 77 -6.57 1.58 -0.50
N PRO A 78 -6.02 2.40 0.41
CA PRO A 78 -6.70 3.63 0.84
C PRO A 78 -6.62 4.75 -0.19
N VAL A 79 -5.74 4.61 -1.18
CA VAL A 79 -5.60 5.60 -2.25
C VAL A 79 -6.56 5.24 -3.37
N LYS A 80 -7.44 6.19 -3.73
CA LYS A 80 -8.38 5.96 -4.81
C LYS A 80 -7.65 5.82 -6.13
N ASN A 81 -8.03 4.79 -6.88
CA ASN A 81 -7.50 4.60 -8.21
C ASN A 81 -8.26 5.46 -9.20
N ASN A 82 -7.51 5.99 -10.17
CA ASN A 82 -8.14 6.62 -11.32
C ASN A 82 -8.69 5.49 -12.19
N LYS A 83 -10.01 5.42 -12.31
CA LYS A 83 -10.68 4.34 -13.05
C LYS A 83 -10.14 4.19 -14.46
N ASN A 84 -9.83 5.30 -15.10
CA ASN A 84 -9.33 5.28 -16.47
C ASN A 84 -7.97 4.59 -16.56
N GLN A 85 -7.09 4.86 -15.60
CA GLN A 85 -5.78 4.23 -15.58
C GLN A 85 -5.87 2.73 -15.36
N GLU A 86 -6.74 2.31 -14.46
CA GLU A 86 -6.93 0.90 -14.16
C GLU A 86 -7.48 0.16 -15.37
N THR A 87 -8.43 0.78 -16.05
CA THR A 87 -9.01 0.20 -17.25
C THR A 87 -7.99 0.05 -18.35
N GLU A 88 -7.14 1.06 -18.54
CA GLU A 88 -6.10 1.01 -19.56
C GLU A 88 -5.10 -0.11 -19.29
N ILE A 89 -4.67 -0.25 -18.04
CA ILE A 89 -3.71 -1.29 -17.66
C ILE A 89 -4.32 -2.66 -17.89
N LEU A 90 -5.56 -2.86 -17.51
CA LEU A 90 -6.23 -4.14 -17.72
C LEU A 90 -6.41 -4.45 -19.19
N SER A 91 -6.74 -3.43 -20.01
CA SER A 91 -6.85 -3.60 -21.44
C SER A 91 -5.54 -4.05 -22.06
N LEU A 92 -4.43 -3.45 -21.63
CA LEU A 92 -3.12 -3.82 -22.14
C LEU A 92 -2.72 -5.23 -21.74
N ILE A 93 -3.09 -5.64 -20.54
CA ILE A 93 -2.76 -6.97 -20.04
C ILE A 93 -3.57 -8.04 -20.76
N HIS A 94 -4.79 -7.73 -21.14
CA HIS A 94 -5.68 -8.70 -21.78
C HIS A 94 -5.50 -8.82 -23.28
N ILE A 95 -4.70 -7.98 -23.87
CA ILE A 95 -4.36 -8.12 -25.28
C ILE A 95 -3.19 -9.06 -25.43
#